data_20c5f49b90d7b25b094cfea92bcb217c
#
_entry.id   20c5f49b90d7b25b094cfea92bcb217c
#
_cell.length_a   1.000
_cell.length_b   1.000
_cell.length_c   1.000
_cell.angle_alpha   90.00
_cell.angle_beta   90.00
_cell.angle_gamma   90.00
#
_symmetry.space_group_name_H-M   'P 1'
#
loop_
_entity.id
_entity.type
_entity.pdbx_description
1 polymer ?
#
loop_
_entity_poly.entity_id
_entity_poly.type
_entity_poly.pdbx_seq_one_letter_code
_entity_poly.pdbx_strand_id
1 'polypeptide(L)'
;MDEQKKNELTAEADGIIEGRNAVIEALRAGGAIDKIYLQKGETDKTLGHIASKARAAGIVVVEADKRKLDGMSRTHAHQGVIALAAVR
;
A
#
# COMPACT_ATOMS: atom_id res chain seq x y z
N MET A 1 -16.01 -12.50 18.17
CA MET A 1 -15.68 -12.49 17.74
C MET A 1 -15.14 -12.11 17.16
N ASP A 2 -14.85 -11.93 17.00
CA ASP A 2 -14.19 -11.69 16.22
C ASP A 2 -14.47 -10.90 15.24
N GLU A 3 -15.22 -10.17 15.11
CA GLU A 3 -15.51 -9.47 14.09
C GLU A 3 -14.74 -8.36 13.99
N GLN A 4 -14.34 -7.77 14.88
CA GLN A 4 -13.61 -6.65 14.78
C GLN A 4 -12.39 -6.86 14.25
N LYS A 5 -11.78 -7.72 14.61
CA LYS A 5 -10.59 -7.92 14.04
C LYS A 5 -10.88 -8.09 12.72
N LYS A 6 -12.00 -8.36 12.37
CA LYS A 6 -12.29 -8.48 11.13
C LYS A 6 -12.20 -7.25 10.44
N ASN A 7 -12.31 -6.15 11.03
CA ASN A 7 -12.21 -4.96 10.34
C ASN A 7 -10.90 -4.76 9.78
N GLU A 8 -9.88 -5.00 10.50
CA GLU A 8 -8.64 -4.82 9.94
C GLU A 8 -8.45 -5.86 9.00
N LEU A 9 -8.92 -7.01 9.27
CA LEU A 9 -8.72 -8.04 8.33
C LEU A 9 -9.47 -7.74 7.11
N THR A 10 -10.55 -7.01 7.20
CA THR A 10 -11.32 -6.70 6.04
C THR A 10 -10.54 -5.87 5.08
N ALA A 11 -9.82 -4.91 5.57
CA ALA A 11 -9.05 -4.08 4.68
C ALA A 11 -8.06 -4.92 3.95
N GLU A 12 -7.43 -5.84 4.62
CA GLU A 12 -6.47 -6.65 3.96
C GLU A 12 -7.12 -7.65 3.07
N ALA A 13 -8.30 -8.12 3.45
CA ALA A 13 -9.00 -9.08 2.62
C ALA A 13 -9.37 -8.43 1.30
N ASP A 14 -9.56 -7.12 1.28
CA ASP A 14 -9.85 -6.45 0.04
C ASP A 14 -8.58 -6.18 -0.73
N GLY A 15 -7.46 -6.49 -0.16
CA GLY A 15 -6.22 -6.35 -0.86
C GLY A 15 -5.67 -4.94 -0.91
N ILE A 16 -6.18 -4.04 -0.12
CA ILE A 16 -5.72 -2.67 -0.13
C ILE A 16 -5.04 -2.30 1.17
N ILE A 17 -3.79 -1.87 1.08
CA ILE A 17 -3.03 -1.42 2.23
C ILE A 17 -2.69 0.03 1.97
N GLU A 18 -3.15 0.93 2.81
CA GLU A 18 -2.96 2.36 2.60
C GLU A 18 -2.06 2.98 3.63
N GLY A 19 -1.32 3.97 3.22
CA GLY A 19 -0.51 4.74 4.15
C GLY A 19 0.90 4.23 4.24
N ARG A 20 1.81 5.14 4.56
CA ARG A 20 3.22 4.81 4.57
C ARG A 20 3.58 3.74 5.58
N ASN A 21 3.12 3.92 6.80
CA ASN A 21 3.47 2.97 7.84
C ASN A 21 2.93 1.58 7.55
N ALA A 22 1.70 1.49 7.10
CA ALA A 22 1.11 0.19 6.81
C ALA A 22 1.85 -0.51 5.68
N VAL A 23 2.22 0.25 4.65
CA VAL A 23 2.93 -0.34 3.52
C VAL A 23 4.34 -0.78 3.96
N ILE A 24 5.02 0.04 4.78
CA ILE A 24 6.34 -0.32 5.24
C ILE A 24 6.27 -1.59 6.09
N GLU A 25 5.27 -1.68 6.97
CA GLU A 25 5.14 -2.86 7.81
C GLU A 25 4.87 -4.09 6.95
N ALA A 26 4.06 -3.96 5.93
CA ALA A 26 3.77 -5.09 5.05
C ALA A 26 5.04 -5.55 4.34
N LEU A 27 5.88 -4.59 3.91
CA LEU A 27 7.12 -4.94 3.26
C LEU A 27 8.07 -5.63 4.23
N ARG A 28 8.14 -5.11 5.45
CA ARG A 28 9.05 -5.68 6.44
C ARG A 28 8.63 -7.08 6.87
N ALA A 29 7.33 -7.30 6.92
CA ALA A 29 6.83 -8.61 7.32
C ALA A 29 6.95 -9.65 6.22
N GLY A 30 7.38 -9.23 5.04
CA GLY A 30 7.49 -10.16 3.94
C GLY A 30 6.13 -10.52 3.37
N GLY A 31 5.14 -9.66 3.57
CA GLY A 31 3.81 -9.95 3.09
C GLY A 31 3.77 -10.03 1.58
N ALA A 32 2.82 -10.74 1.06
CA ALA A 32 2.68 -10.88 -0.37
C ALA A 32 2.02 -9.62 -0.92
N ILE A 33 2.77 -8.83 -1.66
CA ILE A 33 2.26 -7.62 -2.26
C ILE A 33 2.43 -7.74 -3.77
N ASP A 34 1.35 -7.53 -4.50
CA ASP A 34 1.41 -7.60 -5.95
C ASP A 34 1.94 -6.34 -6.56
N LYS A 35 1.53 -5.21 -6.09
CA LYS A 35 1.83 -3.96 -6.74
C LYS A 35 1.74 -2.83 -5.75
N ILE A 36 2.51 -1.78 -5.96
CA ILE A 36 2.44 -0.60 -5.12
C ILE A 36 2.22 0.60 -6.02
N TYR A 37 1.26 1.44 -5.66
CA TYR A 37 0.98 2.68 -6.38
C TYR A 37 1.54 3.84 -5.57
N LEU A 38 2.35 4.67 -6.21
CA LEU A 38 2.90 5.84 -5.57
C LEU A 38 2.34 7.07 -6.27
N GLN A 39 2.09 8.12 -5.50
CA GLN A 39 1.54 9.33 -6.06
C GLN A 39 2.58 10.00 -6.94
N LYS A 40 2.20 10.25 -8.19
CA LYS A 40 3.10 10.86 -9.13
C LYS A 40 3.46 12.25 -8.68
N GLY A 41 4.70 12.60 -8.82
CA GLY A 41 5.15 13.94 -8.46
C GLY A 41 5.56 14.12 -7.01
N GLU A 42 5.34 13.13 -6.19
CA GLU A 42 5.75 13.23 -4.80
C GLU A 42 7.22 12.92 -4.70
N THR A 43 7.95 13.76 -3.98
CA THR A 43 9.37 13.53 -3.83
C THR A 43 9.74 13.24 -2.39
N ASP A 44 8.83 12.74 -1.63
CA ASP A 44 9.05 12.44 -0.23
C ASP A 44 10.07 11.31 -0.09
N LYS A 45 11.00 11.45 0.84
CA LYS A 45 12.00 10.44 1.06
C LYS A 45 11.40 9.13 1.49
N THR A 46 10.34 9.16 2.29
CA THR A 46 9.69 7.95 2.76
C THR A 46 9.12 7.17 1.58
N LEU A 47 8.51 7.89 0.62
CA LEU A 47 7.96 7.20 -0.53
C LEU A 47 9.08 6.63 -1.40
N GLY A 48 10.20 7.34 -1.49
CA GLY A 48 11.34 6.83 -2.23
C GLY A 48 11.89 5.57 -1.60
N HIS A 49 11.91 5.53 -0.27
CA HIS A 49 12.39 4.36 0.45
C HIS A 49 11.46 3.18 0.21
N ILE A 50 10.15 3.42 0.22
CA ILE A 50 9.18 2.36 -0.03
C ILE A 50 9.38 1.81 -1.44
N ALA A 51 9.56 2.70 -2.42
CA ALA A 51 9.76 2.26 -3.79
C ALA A 51 11.01 1.40 -3.91
N SER A 52 12.08 1.83 -3.27
CA SER A 52 13.34 1.12 -3.33
C SER A 52 13.21 -0.27 -2.71
N LYS A 53 12.57 -0.35 -1.55
CA LYS A 53 12.40 -1.63 -0.89
C LYS A 53 11.51 -2.54 -1.72
N ALA A 54 10.47 -1.98 -2.31
CA ALA A 54 9.56 -2.78 -3.12
C ALA A 54 10.26 -3.35 -4.34
N ARG A 55 11.06 -2.53 -5.00
CA ARG A 55 11.77 -3.01 -6.17
C ARG A 55 12.76 -4.08 -5.81
N ALA A 56 13.42 -3.93 -4.67
CA ALA A 56 14.37 -4.92 -4.21
C ALA A 56 13.67 -6.25 -3.93
N ALA A 57 12.39 -6.20 -3.58
CA ALA A 57 11.63 -7.41 -3.30
C ALA A 57 10.93 -7.95 -4.56
N GLY A 58 11.15 -7.32 -5.70
CA GLY A 58 10.54 -7.79 -6.92
C GLY A 58 9.09 -7.35 -7.10
N ILE A 59 8.65 -6.34 -6.36
CA ILE A 59 7.28 -5.88 -6.42
C ILE A 59 7.17 -4.78 -7.46
N VAL A 60 6.13 -4.81 -8.25
CA VAL A 60 5.91 -3.80 -9.28
C VAL A 60 5.50 -2.50 -8.62
N VAL A 61 6.17 -1.40 -8.99
CA VAL A 61 5.87 -0.09 -8.46
C VAL A 61 5.39 0.77 -9.62
N VAL A 62 4.22 1.36 -9.47
CA VAL A 62 3.60 2.14 -10.52
C VAL A 62 3.29 3.53 -9.98
N GLU A 63 3.53 4.56 -10.77
CA GLU A 63 3.16 5.90 -10.36
C GLU A 63 1.76 6.18 -10.86
N ALA A 64 0.97 6.85 -10.05
CA ALA A 64 -0.39 7.20 -10.41
C ALA A 64 -0.70 8.57 -9.85
N ASP A 65 -1.65 9.27 -10.43
CA ASP A 65 -1.95 10.60 -9.94
C ASP A 65 -2.78 10.51 -8.66
N LYS A 66 -2.88 11.63 -7.97
CA LYS A 66 -3.58 11.66 -6.71
C LYS A 66 -5.02 11.22 -6.87
N ARG A 67 -5.64 11.59 -7.96
CA ARG A 67 -7.02 11.23 -8.20
C ARG A 67 -7.21 9.72 -8.23
N LYS A 68 -6.29 9.01 -8.84
CA LYS A 68 -6.40 7.57 -8.89
C LYS A 68 -6.24 6.98 -7.50
N LEU A 69 -5.28 7.49 -6.73
CA LEU A 69 -5.08 6.99 -5.38
C LEU A 69 -6.30 7.30 -4.51
N ASP A 70 -6.88 8.48 -4.67
CA ASP A 70 -8.05 8.84 -3.90
C ASP A 70 -9.21 7.89 -4.24
N GLY A 71 -9.32 7.50 -5.50
CA GLY A 71 -10.37 6.59 -5.90
C GLY A 71 -10.17 5.18 -5.37
N MET A 72 -8.93 4.78 -5.15
CA MET A 72 -8.64 3.46 -4.62
C MET A 72 -8.70 3.44 -3.11
N SER A 73 -8.51 4.60 -2.49
CA SER A 73 -8.40 4.70 -1.05
C SER A 73 -9.71 4.41 -0.36
N ARG A 74 -9.66 3.68 0.71
CA ARG A 74 -10.87 3.37 1.47
C ARG A 74 -10.99 4.31 2.65
N THR A 75 -9.89 4.85 3.14
CA THR A 75 -9.93 5.70 4.32
C THR A 75 -9.56 7.13 4.00
N HIS A 76 -9.14 7.39 2.77
CA HIS A 76 -8.67 8.70 2.33
C HIS A 76 -7.41 9.13 3.10
N ALA A 77 -6.72 8.20 3.68
CA ALA A 77 -5.49 8.48 4.40
C ALA A 77 -4.33 7.72 3.77
N HIS A 78 -4.29 7.67 2.43
CA HIS A 78 -3.27 6.88 1.76
C HIS A 78 -1.87 7.51 1.84
N GLN A 79 -1.80 8.81 2.11
CA GLN A 79 -0.50 9.48 2.24
C GLN A 79 0.41 9.28 1.03
N GLY A 80 -0.17 9.16 -0.13
CA GLY A 80 0.59 9.05 -1.36
C GLY A 80 1.04 7.63 -1.73
N VAL A 81 0.60 6.62 -1.00
CA VAL A 81 1.00 5.25 -1.33
C VAL A 81 -0.10 4.26 -1.00
N ILE A 82 -0.32 3.33 -1.90
CA ILE A 82 -1.28 2.27 -1.70
C ILE A 82 -0.65 0.99 -2.23
N ALA A 83 -0.70 -0.08 -1.47
CA ALA A 83 -0.20 -1.36 -1.92
C ALA A 83 -1.37 -2.31 -2.13
N LEU A 84 -1.27 -3.14 -3.15
CA LEU A 84 -2.26 -4.17 -3.39
C LEU A 84 -1.67 -5.49 -2.93
N ALA A 85 -2.28 -6.07 -1.94
CA ALA A 85 -1.82 -7.33 -1.41
C ALA A 85 -2.27 -8.46 -2.30
N ALA A 86 -1.48 -9.49 -2.38
CA ALA A 86 -1.85 -10.66 -3.14
C ALA A 86 -2.78 -11.47 -2.28
N VAL A 87 -4.04 -11.50 -2.63
CA VAL A 87 -5.03 -12.21 -1.86
C VAL A 87 -5.22 -13.59 -2.41
N ARG A 88 -5.29 -14.56 -1.56
CA ARG A 88 -5.45 -15.91 -2.04
C ARG A 88 -6.73 -16.50 -1.63
#